data_d5d269af427e6fe84788f3a175784aad
#
_entry.id   d5d269af427e6fe84788f3a175784aad
#
_cell.length_a   1.000
_cell.length_b   1.000
_cell.length_c   1.000
_cell.angle_alpha   90.00
_cell.angle_beta   90.00
_cell.angle_gamma   90.00
#
_symmetry.space_group_name_H-M   'P 1'
#
loop_
_entity.id
_entity.type
_entity.pdbx_description
1 polymer ?
#
loop_
_entity_poly.entity_id
_entity_poly.type
_entity_poly.pdbx_seq_one_letter_code
_entity_poly.pdbx_strand_id
1 'polypeptide(L)'
;MKIVVVCDSFKGSLTSKDACAAVKDGLLRCNKNFEVLSLPFADGGEGTSRCFYDILGGQLRKAAVHDPLLREITAEYTVLPDGTAVIDVASASGLTLLKSSERDAVKVSSLGSGELICDAAEHGAKHIILGLGGSATTDAGTGILYALGMRFFSEDGVEVLPDGQNMIRVKKIRRTENFERFKDIKFTLACDVTNPLCGENGAAYVFSPQKGASKNEVELLDDGLRNIGEIFEKASGKKIINLPGAGAAGGIGGGLSAFLNCELQSGFDVLARAASLEDKIRRSDAVITGEGKTDRQTLFGKLPKRVSDIAEKFGVPCILLSGDVENDISAEKLGVCEIHKIKENGISLEHCMKNAASLLSERAFAIGKNSKIINKQYSRKQEEMRENER
;
A
#
# COMPACT_ATOMS: atom_id res chain seq x y z
N MET A 1 -9.86 -24.48 17.30
CA MET A 1 -8.87 -23.42 17.48
C MET A 1 -8.91 -22.50 16.27
N LYS A 2 -9.06 -21.19 16.49
CA LYS A 2 -9.15 -20.18 15.45
C LYS A 2 -7.83 -19.43 15.31
N ILE A 3 -7.26 -19.44 14.12
CA ILE A 3 -6.00 -18.77 13.80
C ILE A 3 -6.25 -17.71 12.74
N VAL A 4 -5.81 -16.48 12.99
CA VAL A 4 -5.83 -15.39 12.00
C VAL A 4 -4.46 -15.28 11.34
N VAL A 5 -4.43 -15.31 10.02
CA VAL A 5 -3.21 -15.17 9.21
C VAL A 5 -3.26 -13.83 8.49
N VAL A 6 -2.29 -12.95 8.75
CA VAL A 6 -2.19 -11.59 8.19
C VAL A 6 -0.80 -11.41 7.59
N CYS A 7 -0.67 -11.49 6.28
CA CYS A 7 0.62 -11.36 5.61
C CYS A 7 0.63 -10.20 4.61
N ASP A 8 1.77 -9.53 4.52
CA ASP A 8 2.13 -8.68 3.41
C ASP A 8 2.60 -9.53 2.21
N SER A 9 2.82 -8.88 1.09
CA SER A 9 3.47 -9.48 -0.07
C SER A 9 4.92 -9.87 0.23
N PHE A 10 5.36 -10.98 -0.32
CA PHE A 10 6.77 -11.36 -0.34
C PHE A 10 7.36 -10.81 -1.64
N LYS A 11 7.77 -9.53 -1.60
CA LYS A 11 8.17 -8.75 -2.78
C LYS A 11 9.02 -9.52 -3.77
N GLY A 12 8.59 -9.52 -5.03
CA GLY A 12 9.24 -10.24 -6.12
C GLY A 12 9.04 -11.77 -6.11
N SER A 13 8.19 -12.30 -5.21
CA SER A 13 7.97 -13.74 -5.05
C SER A 13 6.48 -14.11 -4.94
N LEU A 14 5.76 -13.65 -3.90
CA LEU A 14 4.36 -13.97 -3.68
C LEU A 14 3.52 -12.73 -3.43
N THR A 15 2.28 -12.75 -3.91
CA THR A 15 1.27 -11.79 -3.46
C THR A 15 0.92 -12.06 -1.98
N SER A 16 0.36 -11.07 -1.28
CA SER A 16 -0.13 -11.26 0.09
C SER A 16 -1.20 -12.36 0.18
N LYS A 17 -2.03 -12.49 -0.86
CA LYS A 17 -3.02 -13.58 -1.00
C LYS A 17 -2.36 -14.95 -1.05
N ASP A 18 -1.36 -15.12 -1.91
CA ASP A 18 -0.67 -16.40 -2.08
C ASP A 18 0.13 -16.78 -0.82
N ALA A 19 0.74 -15.79 -0.17
CA ALA A 19 1.42 -15.99 1.11
C ALA A 19 0.46 -16.47 2.20
N CYS A 20 -0.69 -15.79 2.38
CA CYS A 20 -1.73 -16.23 3.31
C CYS A 20 -2.27 -17.64 2.97
N ALA A 21 -2.47 -17.93 1.68
CA ALA A 21 -2.95 -19.24 1.23
C ALA A 21 -1.94 -20.35 1.54
N ALA A 22 -0.64 -20.11 1.32
CA ALA A 22 0.43 -21.06 1.65
C ALA A 22 0.52 -21.34 3.15
N VAL A 23 0.43 -20.29 3.99
CA VAL A 23 0.40 -20.47 5.45
C VAL A 23 -0.84 -21.27 5.88
N LYS A 24 -2.01 -20.93 5.36
CA LYS A 24 -3.25 -21.67 5.64
C LYS A 24 -3.16 -23.16 5.25
N ASP A 25 -2.63 -23.44 4.06
CA ASP A 25 -2.42 -24.83 3.60
C ASP A 25 -1.56 -25.62 4.59
N GLY A 26 -0.41 -25.09 4.99
CA GLY A 26 0.48 -25.75 5.95
C GLY A 26 -0.21 -26.04 7.29
N LEU A 27 -0.94 -25.06 7.83
CA LEU A 27 -1.67 -25.23 9.09
C LEU A 27 -2.76 -26.30 8.99
N LEU A 28 -3.55 -26.32 7.91
CA LEU A 28 -4.64 -27.29 7.70
C LEU A 28 -4.11 -28.68 7.38
N ARG A 29 -2.96 -28.82 6.75
CA ARG A 29 -2.25 -30.13 6.60
C ARG A 29 -1.81 -30.66 7.95
N CYS A 30 -1.41 -29.78 8.88
CA CYS A 30 -1.06 -30.20 10.24
C CYS A 30 -2.28 -30.64 11.04
N ASN A 31 -3.36 -29.84 11.02
CA ASN A 31 -4.58 -30.16 11.74
C ASN A 31 -5.80 -29.58 11.02
N LYS A 32 -6.62 -30.49 10.46
CA LYS A 32 -7.85 -30.11 9.71
C LYS A 32 -8.92 -29.42 10.58
N ASN A 33 -8.83 -29.51 11.89
CA ASN A 33 -9.76 -28.89 12.83
C ASN A 33 -9.36 -27.43 13.18
N PHE A 34 -8.30 -26.89 12.60
CA PHE A 34 -8.01 -25.47 12.72
C PHE A 34 -8.98 -24.66 11.86
N GLU A 35 -9.55 -23.63 12.44
CA GLU A 35 -10.29 -22.57 11.71
C GLU A 35 -9.27 -21.50 11.32
N VAL A 36 -8.85 -21.47 10.07
CA VAL A 36 -7.83 -20.52 9.60
C VAL A 36 -8.46 -19.45 8.75
N LEU A 37 -8.45 -18.22 9.29
CA LEU A 37 -8.92 -17.02 8.60
C LEU A 37 -7.71 -16.30 7.96
N SER A 38 -7.68 -16.28 6.63
CA SER A 38 -6.64 -15.59 5.85
C SER A 38 -7.07 -14.17 5.52
N LEU A 39 -6.22 -13.21 5.84
CA LEU A 39 -6.39 -11.79 5.57
C LEU A 39 -5.14 -11.28 4.83
N PRO A 40 -5.15 -11.24 3.49
CA PRO A 40 -4.07 -10.61 2.74
C PRO A 40 -4.08 -9.11 2.99
N PHE A 41 -2.94 -8.54 3.33
CA PHE A 41 -2.82 -7.12 3.66
C PHE A 41 -1.78 -6.43 2.80
N ALA A 42 -1.91 -5.10 2.69
CA ALA A 42 -0.95 -4.19 2.09
C ALA A 42 -0.95 -2.87 2.89
N ASP A 43 0.14 -2.14 2.79
CA ASP A 43 0.39 -0.90 3.54
C ASP A 43 0.00 0.39 2.77
N GLY A 44 -0.97 0.31 1.85
CA GLY A 44 -1.35 1.44 0.99
C GLY A 44 -0.52 1.54 -0.29
N GLY A 45 0.32 0.52 -0.56
CA GLY A 45 1.10 0.40 -1.77
C GLY A 45 0.39 -0.41 -2.87
N GLU A 46 1.20 -0.92 -3.80
CA GLU A 46 0.74 -1.82 -4.87
C GLU A 46 0.05 -3.05 -4.30
N GLY A 47 -1.13 -3.39 -4.83
CA GLY A 47 -1.94 -4.52 -4.39
C GLY A 47 -2.95 -4.21 -3.29
N THR A 48 -3.02 -2.97 -2.80
CA THR A 48 -4.01 -2.55 -1.80
C THR A 48 -5.43 -2.77 -2.31
N SER A 49 -5.75 -2.34 -3.51
CA SER A 49 -7.06 -2.55 -4.16
C SER A 49 -7.44 -4.02 -4.18
N ARG A 50 -6.49 -4.90 -4.50
CA ARG A 50 -6.71 -6.34 -4.53
C ARG A 50 -6.94 -6.93 -3.14
N CYS A 51 -6.24 -6.44 -2.11
CA CYS A 51 -6.46 -6.86 -0.72
C CYS A 51 -7.89 -6.51 -0.25
N PHE A 52 -8.38 -5.32 -0.58
CA PHE A 52 -9.77 -4.95 -0.31
C PHE A 52 -10.76 -5.91 -0.98
N TYR A 53 -10.56 -6.23 -2.26
CA TYR A 53 -11.38 -7.21 -2.98
C TYR A 53 -11.35 -8.60 -2.33
N ASP A 54 -10.18 -9.10 -2.01
CA ASP A 54 -10.00 -10.45 -1.44
C ASP A 54 -10.61 -10.58 -0.03
N ILE A 55 -10.70 -9.50 0.74
CA ILE A 55 -11.24 -9.48 2.10
C ILE A 55 -12.73 -9.16 2.13
N LEU A 56 -13.18 -8.20 1.33
CA LEU A 56 -14.53 -7.63 1.41
C LEU A 56 -15.43 -8.03 0.23
N GLY A 57 -14.83 -8.61 -0.81
CA GLY A 57 -15.54 -8.87 -2.06
C GLY A 57 -15.76 -7.61 -2.89
N GLY A 58 -16.76 -7.63 -3.76
CA GLY A 58 -17.07 -6.54 -4.67
C GLY A 58 -16.84 -6.92 -6.12
N GLN A 59 -16.46 -5.95 -6.95
CA GLN A 59 -16.23 -6.13 -8.38
C GLN A 59 -14.88 -5.55 -8.78
N LEU A 60 -14.14 -6.30 -9.61
CA LEU A 60 -12.96 -5.79 -10.29
C LEU A 60 -13.39 -5.12 -11.59
N ARG A 61 -13.08 -3.84 -11.73
CA ARG A 61 -13.34 -3.08 -12.95
C ARG A 61 -12.03 -2.83 -13.69
N LYS A 62 -12.14 -2.80 -15.02
CA LYS A 62 -11.03 -2.49 -15.93
C LYS A 62 -11.37 -1.25 -16.74
N ALA A 63 -10.42 -0.35 -16.85
CA ALA A 63 -10.52 0.84 -17.67
C ALA A 63 -9.32 0.95 -18.62
N ALA A 64 -9.56 1.49 -19.81
CA ALA A 64 -8.50 1.90 -20.73
C ALA A 64 -7.94 3.24 -20.24
N VAL A 65 -6.65 3.30 -19.94
CA VAL A 65 -5.96 4.44 -19.35
C VAL A 65 -4.54 4.53 -19.89
N HIS A 66 -3.77 5.54 -19.49
CA HIS A 66 -2.38 5.68 -19.87
C HIS A 66 -1.43 5.21 -18.75
N ASP A 67 -0.31 4.62 -19.16
CA ASP A 67 0.82 4.32 -18.27
C ASP A 67 1.66 5.60 -18.00
N PRO A 68 2.72 5.54 -17.15
CA PRO A 68 3.55 6.70 -16.85
C PRO A 68 4.17 7.37 -18.09
N LEU A 69 4.41 6.63 -19.18
CA LEU A 69 4.94 7.13 -20.46
C LEU A 69 3.85 7.49 -21.47
N LEU A 70 2.62 7.61 -21.02
CA LEU A 70 1.44 7.94 -21.84
C LEU A 70 1.14 6.92 -22.96
N ARG A 71 1.48 5.63 -22.73
CA ARG A 71 1.07 4.52 -23.59
C ARG A 71 -0.28 3.98 -23.11
N GLU A 72 -1.17 3.65 -24.02
CA GLU A 72 -2.47 3.04 -23.68
C GLU A 72 -2.29 1.67 -23.04
N ILE A 73 -2.91 1.49 -21.88
CA ILE A 73 -2.96 0.23 -21.14
C ILE A 73 -4.36 -0.03 -20.59
N THR A 74 -4.60 -1.26 -20.15
CA THR A 74 -5.77 -1.58 -19.34
C THR A 74 -5.33 -1.71 -17.88
N ALA A 75 -5.88 -0.89 -17.00
CA ALA A 75 -5.65 -0.96 -15.56
C ALA A 75 -6.92 -1.41 -14.82
N GLU A 76 -6.74 -1.95 -13.63
CA GLU A 76 -7.81 -2.53 -12.81
C GLU A 76 -7.92 -1.80 -11.48
N TYR A 77 -9.15 -1.67 -10.99
CA TYR A 77 -9.45 -1.20 -9.63
C TYR A 77 -10.65 -1.96 -9.04
N THR A 78 -10.83 -1.89 -7.72
CA THR A 78 -11.92 -2.56 -7.00
C THR A 78 -13.08 -1.60 -6.73
N VAL A 79 -14.30 -2.07 -6.94
CA VAL A 79 -15.52 -1.42 -6.43
C VAL A 79 -16.10 -2.32 -5.34
N LEU A 80 -16.12 -1.82 -4.12
CA LEU A 80 -16.65 -2.52 -2.95
C LEU A 80 -18.17 -2.62 -2.97
N PRO A 81 -18.79 -3.53 -2.18
CA PRO A 81 -20.25 -3.69 -2.14
C PRO A 81 -21.02 -2.40 -1.77
N ASP A 82 -20.40 -1.48 -1.04
CA ASP A 82 -20.97 -0.17 -0.67
C ASP A 82 -20.80 0.92 -1.74
N GLY A 83 -20.19 0.58 -2.87
CA GLY A 83 -19.89 1.51 -3.96
C GLY A 83 -18.59 2.31 -3.79
N THR A 84 -17.81 2.07 -2.74
CA THR A 84 -16.48 2.68 -2.58
C THR A 84 -15.53 2.13 -3.65
N ALA A 85 -14.85 2.99 -4.39
CA ALA A 85 -13.79 2.58 -5.31
C ALA A 85 -12.44 2.56 -4.58
N VAL A 86 -11.66 1.50 -4.78
CA VAL A 86 -10.30 1.38 -4.28
C VAL A 86 -9.35 1.28 -5.47
N ILE A 87 -8.48 2.27 -5.60
CA ILE A 87 -7.57 2.44 -6.73
C ILE A 87 -6.13 2.48 -6.21
N ASP A 88 -5.26 1.67 -6.78
CA ASP A 88 -3.82 1.83 -6.55
C ASP A 88 -3.24 2.77 -7.62
N VAL A 89 -2.56 3.84 -7.21
CA VAL A 89 -1.81 4.71 -8.15
C VAL A 89 -0.87 3.86 -9.01
N ALA A 90 -0.29 2.83 -8.43
CA ALA A 90 0.62 1.92 -9.13
C ALA A 90 -0.04 1.16 -10.30
N SER A 91 -1.37 1.02 -10.34
CA SER A 91 -2.07 0.31 -11.42
C SER A 91 -1.97 1.02 -12.78
N ALA A 92 -1.84 2.36 -12.78
CA ALA A 92 -1.70 3.15 -14.01
C ALA A 92 -0.47 4.07 -14.00
N SER A 93 0.07 4.40 -12.81
CA SER A 93 1.23 5.29 -12.69
C SER A 93 2.37 4.63 -11.89
N GLY A 94 2.46 3.30 -11.94
CA GLY A 94 3.37 2.49 -11.14
C GLY A 94 4.75 2.32 -11.73
N LEU A 95 5.75 2.15 -10.85
CA LEU A 95 7.14 1.88 -11.22
C LEU A 95 7.31 0.49 -11.88
N THR A 96 6.42 -0.46 -11.56
CA THR A 96 6.41 -1.82 -12.11
C THR A 96 5.95 -1.89 -13.57
N LEU A 97 5.29 -0.83 -14.06
CA LEU A 97 4.90 -0.70 -15.48
C LEU A 97 6.07 -0.32 -16.38
N LEU A 98 7.20 0.09 -15.79
CA LEU A 98 8.39 0.56 -16.49
C LEU A 98 9.52 -0.45 -16.37
N LYS A 99 10.19 -0.75 -17.50
CA LYS A 99 11.49 -1.42 -17.48
C LYS A 99 12.50 -0.52 -16.78
N SER A 100 13.56 -1.09 -16.21
CA SER A 100 14.61 -0.31 -15.56
C SER A 100 15.22 0.76 -16.47
N SER A 101 15.33 0.49 -17.78
CA SER A 101 15.83 1.43 -18.80
C SER A 101 14.82 2.52 -19.20
N GLU A 102 13.55 2.38 -18.82
CA GLU A 102 12.47 3.35 -19.13
C GLU A 102 12.19 4.30 -17.96
N ARG A 103 12.85 4.07 -16.80
CA ARG A 103 12.63 4.91 -15.61
C ARG A 103 13.22 6.29 -15.81
N ASP A 104 12.36 7.28 -15.81
CA ASP A 104 12.69 8.70 -16.00
C ASP A 104 11.73 9.54 -15.13
N ALA A 105 12.14 9.86 -13.91
CA ALA A 105 11.28 10.54 -12.93
C ALA A 105 10.82 11.94 -13.38
N VAL A 106 11.44 12.53 -14.39
CA VAL A 106 11.13 13.90 -14.88
C VAL A 106 10.11 13.90 -16.02
N LYS A 107 10.02 12.80 -16.81
CA LYS A 107 9.15 12.76 -18.02
C LYS A 107 7.90 11.89 -17.87
N VAL A 108 7.70 11.29 -16.73
CA VAL A 108 6.54 10.43 -16.45
C VAL A 108 5.40 11.24 -15.84
N SER A 109 4.17 10.79 -16.10
CA SER A 109 2.95 11.46 -15.64
C SER A 109 2.04 10.56 -14.84
N SER A 110 1.33 11.13 -13.86
CA SER A 110 0.27 10.48 -13.12
C SER A 110 -1.11 10.51 -13.82
N LEU A 111 -1.17 10.86 -15.09
CA LEU A 111 -2.41 11.03 -15.86
C LEU A 111 -3.33 9.81 -15.76
N GLY A 112 -2.80 8.62 -16.01
CA GLY A 112 -3.61 7.39 -16.01
C GLY A 112 -4.28 7.07 -14.68
N SER A 113 -3.66 7.42 -13.56
CA SER A 113 -4.32 7.32 -12.24
C SER A 113 -5.51 8.28 -12.13
N GLY A 114 -5.42 9.46 -12.75
CA GLY A 114 -6.53 10.39 -12.85
C GLY A 114 -7.66 9.84 -13.73
N GLU A 115 -7.33 9.15 -14.81
CA GLU A 115 -8.30 8.50 -15.69
C GLU A 115 -9.05 7.36 -14.96
N LEU A 116 -8.37 6.58 -14.11
CA LEU A 116 -9.06 5.62 -13.23
C LEU A 116 -10.03 6.28 -12.26
N ILE A 117 -9.66 7.44 -11.69
CA ILE A 117 -10.54 8.23 -10.83
C ILE A 117 -11.76 8.73 -11.62
N CYS A 118 -11.57 9.17 -12.86
CA CYS A 118 -12.67 9.58 -13.75
C CYS A 118 -13.63 8.42 -14.02
N ASP A 119 -13.10 7.25 -14.40
CA ASP A 119 -13.92 6.04 -14.62
C ASP A 119 -14.71 5.64 -13.37
N ALA A 120 -14.09 5.64 -12.20
CA ALA A 120 -14.77 5.35 -10.93
C ALA A 120 -15.90 6.34 -10.63
N ALA A 121 -15.67 7.64 -10.84
CA ALA A 121 -16.66 8.68 -10.64
C ALA A 121 -17.84 8.57 -11.64
N GLU A 122 -17.58 8.25 -12.91
CA GLU A 122 -18.57 8.01 -13.94
C GLU A 122 -19.46 6.80 -13.63
N HIS A 123 -18.91 5.83 -12.93
CA HIS A 123 -19.65 4.66 -12.44
C HIS A 123 -20.25 4.85 -11.04
N GLY A 124 -20.31 6.08 -10.56
CA GLY A 124 -21.09 6.48 -9.40
C GLY A 124 -20.36 6.42 -8.07
N ALA A 125 -19.07 6.21 -8.03
CA ALA A 125 -18.29 6.22 -6.78
C ALA A 125 -18.43 7.58 -6.07
N LYS A 126 -18.82 7.56 -4.79
CA LYS A 126 -18.89 8.74 -3.91
C LYS A 126 -17.78 8.77 -2.88
N HIS A 127 -17.06 7.68 -2.74
CA HIS A 127 -15.86 7.56 -1.93
C HIS A 127 -14.79 6.82 -2.75
N ILE A 128 -13.60 7.38 -2.81
CA ILE A 128 -12.45 6.77 -3.48
C ILE A 128 -11.32 6.64 -2.48
N ILE A 129 -10.86 5.41 -2.26
CA ILE A 129 -9.65 5.10 -1.52
C ILE A 129 -8.52 5.00 -2.54
N LEU A 130 -7.50 5.84 -2.41
CA LEU A 130 -6.37 5.88 -3.33
C LEU A 130 -5.10 5.42 -2.62
N GLY A 131 -4.60 4.24 -2.97
CA GLY A 131 -3.32 3.72 -2.50
C GLY A 131 -2.16 4.44 -3.20
N LEU A 132 -1.33 5.17 -2.45
CA LEU A 132 -0.30 6.05 -3.01
C LEU A 132 1.04 5.35 -3.26
N GLY A 133 1.29 4.18 -2.69
CA GLY A 133 2.58 3.50 -2.82
C GLY A 133 2.86 2.98 -4.23
N GLY A 134 4.15 2.79 -4.54
CA GLY A 134 4.59 2.18 -5.80
C GLY A 134 4.60 3.11 -7.02
N SER A 135 4.37 4.42 -6.87
CA SER A 135 4.34 5.38 -8.01
C SER A 135 5.69 5.53 -8.70
N ALA A 136 5.66 5.70 -10.02
CA ALA A 136 6.82 6.07 -10.85
C ALA A 136 7.04 7.59 -10.93
N THR A 137 6.03 8.39 -10.60
CA THR A 137 5.95 9.82 -10.90
C THR A 137 6.46 10.71 -9.78
N THR A 138 6.93 11.91 -10.14
CA THR A 138 7.23 13.02 -9.23
C THR A 138 6.70 14.30 -9.88
N ASP A 139 5.37 14.41 -9.92
CA ASP A 139 4.65 15.46 -10.63
C ASP A 139 3.62 16.19 -9.75
N ALA A 140 3.70 16.07 -8.41
CA ALA A 140 2.73 16.65 -7.48
C ALA A 140 1.26 16.28 -7.80
N GLY A 141 1.02 15.17 -8.52
CA GLY A 141 -0.30 14.76 -8.96
C GLY A 141 -0.91 15.67 -10.06
N THR A 142 -0.09 16.47 -10.76
CA THR A 142 -0.57 17.33 -11.84
C THR A 142 -1.22 16.53 -12.96
N GLY A 143 -0.71 15.33 -13.26
CA GLY A 143 -1.33 14.42 -14.22
C GLY A 143 -2.75 14.01 -13.81
N ILE A 144 -2.93 13.60 -12.55
CA ILE A 144 -4.25 13.28 -11.99
C ILE A 144 -5.17 14.50 -12.10
N LEU A 145 -4.74 15.66 -11.58
CA LEU A 145 -5.53 16.90 -11.60
C LEU A 145 -5.89 17.32 -13.02
N TYR A 146 -5.00 17.07 -14.00
CA TYR A 146 -5.27 17.34 -15.42
C TYR A 146 -6.39 16.46 -15.96
N ALA A 147 -6.37 15.17 -15.67
CA ALA A 147 -7.46 14.25 -16.04
C ALA A 147 -8.80 14.68 -15.43
N LEU A 148 -8.78 15.15 -14.17
CA LEU A 148 -9.96 15.66 -13.49
C LEU A 148 -10.47 16.99 -14.02
N GLY A 149 -9.74 17.66 -14.94
CA GLY A 149 -10.15 18.90 -15.56
C GLY A 149 -9.46 20.16 -15.06
N MET A 150 -8.32 20.05 -14.37
CA MET A 150 -7.44 21.19 -14.12
C MET A 150 -6.54 21.42 -15.34
N ARG A 151 -6.20 22.69 -15.62
CA ARG A 151 -5.28 23.07 -16.69
C ARG A 151 -4.17 23.93 -16.13
N PHE A 152 -2.97 23.73 -16.65
CA PHE A 152 -1.73 24.35 -16.20
C PHE A 152 -1.16 25.22 -17.31
N PHE A 153 -0.71 26.43 -17.00
CA PHE A 153 -0.22 27.38 -17.98
C PHE A 153 1.11 27.99 -17.53
N SER A 154 2.01 28.18 -18.48
CA SER A 154 3.23 28.98 -18.33
C SER A 154 2.92 30.48 -18.27
N GLU A 155 3.95 31.32 -18.11
CA GLU A 155 3.80 32.78 -17.98
C GLU A 155 3.25 33.42 -19.25
N ASP A 156 3.64 32.93 -20.42
CA ASP A 156 3.16 33.32 -21.74
C ASP A 156 1.78 32.75 -22.10
N GLY A 157 1.14 32.03 -21.18
CA GLY A 157 -0.21 31.50 -21.37
C GLY A 157 -0.28 30.21 -22.19
N VAL A 158 0.85 29.57 -22.47
CA VAL A 158 0.90 28.28 -23.15
C VAL A 158 0.53 27.16 -22.15
N GLU A 159 -0.31 26.22 -22.55
CA GLU A 159 -0.66 25.08 -21.76
C GLU A 159 0.55 24.14 -21.53
N VAL A 160 0.78 23.77 -20.29
CA VAL A 160 1.93 22.98 -19.87
C VAL A 160 1.49 21.53 -19.68
N LEU A 161 2.26 20.58 -20.24
CA LEU A 161 2.04 19.16 -20.05
C LEU A 161 2.26 18.75 -18.58
N PRO A 162 1.42 17.88 -18.05
CA PRO A 162 1.46 17.46 -16.65
C PRO A 162 2.53 16.37 -16.40
N ASP A 163 3.80 16.76 -16.29
CA ASP A 163 4.94 15.91 -15.93
C ASP A 163 5.89 16.59 -14.93
N GLY A 164 6.88 15.86 -14.43
CA GLY A 164 7.81 16.33 -13.42
C GLY A 164 8.66 17.53 -13.87
N GLN A 165 9.20 17.49 -15.10
CA GLN A 165 10.10 18.54 -15.61
C GLN A 165 9.37 19.88 -15.88
N ASN A 166 8.08 19.82 -16.13
CA ASN A 166 7.30 21.00 -16.48
C ASN A 166 6.70 21.73 -15.28
N MET A 167 6.72 21.14 -14.09
CA MET A 167 6.18 21.81 -12.88
C MET A 167 6.79 23.20 -12.65
N ILE A 168 8.08 23.38 -12.88
CA ILE A 168 8.78 24.67 -12.70
C ILE A 168 8.27 25.77 -13.65
N ARG A 169 7.72 25.40 -14.82
CA ARG A 169 7.21 26.30 -15.85
C ARG A 169 5.80 26.79 -15.56
N VAL A 170 5.05 26.09 -14.69
CA VAL A 170 3.67 26.49 -14.36
C VAL A 170 3.68 27.82 -13.61
N LYS A 171 2.82 28.75 -14.03
CA LYS A 171 2.59 30.06 -13.37
C LYS A 171 1.12 30.30 -13.07
N LYS A 172 0.22 29.60 -13.76
CA LYS A 172 -1.22 29.75 -13.59
C LYS A 172 -1.94 28.43 -13.73
N ILE A 173 -2.99 28.26 -12.96
CA ILE A 173 -3.88 27.09 -13.07
C ILE A 173 -5.32 27.56 -13.29
N ARG A 174 -6.12 26.71 -13.94
CA ARG A 174 -7.55 26.94 -14.16
C ARG A 174 -8.33 25.64 -13.99
N ARG A 175 -9.43 25.68 -13.27
CA ARG A 175 -10.41 24.59 -13.21
C ARG A 175 -11.38 24.70 -14.38
N THR A 176 -11.70 23.58 -15.01
CA THR A 176 -12.81 23.48 -15.98
C THR A 176 -14.08 23.04 -15.26
N GLU A 177 -15.22 23.09 -15.94
CA GLU A 177 -16.51 22.59 -15.40
C GLU A 177 -16.42 21.12 -14.99
N ASN A 178 -15.65 20.30 -15.71
CA ASN A 178 -15.44 18.90 -15.36
C ASN A 178 -14.84 18.70 -13.97
N PHE A 179 -14.02 19.62 -13.48
CA PHE A 179 -13.40 19.52 -12.16
C PHE A 179 -14.44 19.57 -11.04
N GLU A 180 -15.55 20.29 -11.22
CA GLU A 180 -16.61 20.45 -10.22
C GLU A 180 -17.33 19.13 -9.90
N ARG A 181 -17.27 18.14 -10.79
CA ARG A 181 -17.86 16.81 -10.58
C ARG A 181 -17.24 16.07 -9.39
N PHE A 182 -16.01 16.40 -9.00
CA PHE A 182 -15.24 15.71 -7.97
C PHE A 182 -15.36 16.36 -6.58
N LYS A 183 -16.01 17.51 -6.45
CA LYS A 183 -16.10 18.27 -5.19
C LYS A 183 -16.83 17.50 -4.07
N ASP A 184 -17.85 16.70 -4.45
CA ASP A 184 -18.67 15.95 -3.51
C ASP A 184 -18.17 14.50 -3.30
N ILE A 185 -17.09 14.11 -3.97
CA ILE A 185 -16.45 12.81 -3.78
C ILE A 185 -15.50 12.91 -2.61
N LYS A 186 -15.64 11.99 -1.65
CA LYS A 186 -14.67 11.82 -0.57
C LYS A 186 -13.45 11.04 -1.08
N PHE A 187 -12.25 11.51 -0.77
CA PHE A 187 -10.99 10.80 -1.05
C PHE A 187 -10.31 10.41 0.24
N THR A 188 -9.93 9.15 0.36
CA THR A 188 -9.01 8.67 1.39
C THR A 188 -7.69 8.34 0.71
N LEU A 189 -6.65 9.11 1.01
CA LEU A 189 -5.32 8.92 0.48
C LEU A 189 -4.55 7.99 1.45
N ALA A 190 -4.40 6.74 1.04
CA ALA A 190 -3.78 5.70 1.85
C ALA A 190 -2.27 5.69 1.67
N CYS A 191 -1.51 6.13 2.70
CA CYS A 191 -0.05 6.12 2.69
C CYS A 191 0.53 6.08 4.10
N ASP A 192 1.70 5.44 4.25
CA ASP A 192 2.39 5.30 5.53
C ASP A 192 3.65 6.18 5.65
N VAL A 193 3.81 7.16 4.75
CA VAL A 193 4.92 8.12 4.81
C VAL A 193 4.43 9.49 5.25
N THR A 194 5.29 10.23 5.96
CA THR A 194 4.99 11.55 6.52
C THR A 194 5.82 12.67 5.88
N ASN A 195 6.54 12.37 4.81
CA ASN A 195 7.42 13.31 4.12
C ASN A 195 6.64 14.54 3.62
N PRO A 196 7.19 15.77 3.78
CA PRO A 196 6.64 16.98 3.20
C PRO A 196 6.73 16.95 1.67
N LEU A 197 6.11 17.93 1.00
CA LEU A 197 6.09 17.99 -0.46
C LEU A 197 7.50 18.14 -1.07
N CYS A 198 8.28 19.08 -0.57
CA CYS A 198 9.62 19.42 -1.08
C CYS A 198 10.63 19.67 0.06
N GLY A 199 11.91 19.91 -0.30
CA GLY A 199 13.04 20.04 0.61
C GLY A 199 13.76 18.72 0.83
N GLU A 200 14.83 18.70 1.64
CA GLU A 200 15.71 17.54 1.84
C GLU A 200 14.97 16.25 2.26
N ASN A 201 13.88 16.39 3.01
CA ASN A 201 13.01 15.27 3.41
C ASN A 201 11.78 15.13 2.51
N GLY A 202 11.70 15.89 1.41
CA GLY A 202 10.57 15.94 0.49
C GLY A 202 10.57 14.81 -0.54
N ALA A 203 9.55 14.84 -1.39
CA ALA A 203 9.30 13.79 -2.38
C ALA A 203 10.46 13.57 -3.34
N ALA A 204 11.09 14.63 -3.84
CA ALA A 204 12.16 14.53 -4.82
C ALA A 204 13.41 13.87 -4.23
N TYR A 205 13.93 14.40 -3.12
CA TYR A 205 15.16 13.90 -2.51
C TYR A 205 15.03 12.47 -1.99
N VAL A 206 13.88 12.11 -1.39
CA VAL A 206 13.72 10.80 -0.74
C VAL A 206 13.34 9.72 -1.74
N PHE A 207 12.48 10.02 -2.73
CA PHE A 207 11.87 8.97 -3.56
C PHE A 207 12.25 9.01 -5.04
N SER A 208 12.71 10.14 -5.60
CA SER A 208 12.98 10.22 -7.04
C SER A 208 14.22 9.45 -7.50
N PRO A 209 15.29 9.24 -6.70
CA PRO A 209 16.43 8.42 -7.12
C PRO A 209 16.05 6.99 -7.52
N GLN A 210 15.17 6.32 -6.76
CA GLN A 210 14.70 4.96 -7.11
C GLN A 210 13.81 4.94 -8.36
N LYS A 211 13.27 6.11 -8.76
CA LYS A 211 12.45 6.31 -9.97
C LYS A 211 13.29 6.70 -11.19
N GLY A 212 14.62 6.72 -11.05
CA GLY A 212 15.57 6.98 -12.13
C GLY A 212 16.14 8.39 -12.19
N ALA A 213 15.81 9.28 -11.23
CA ALA A 213 16.36 10.64 -11.22
C ALA A 213 17.85 10.67 -10.85
N SER A 214 18.64 11.36 -11.65
CA SER A 214 20.02 11.79 -11.32
C SER A 214 20.00 12.92 -10.26
N LYS A 215 21.17 13.23 -9.68
CA LYS A 215 21.26 14.32 -8.68
C LYS A 215 20.72 15.66 -9.17
N ASN A 216 21.06 16.06 -10.39
CA ASN A 216 20.59 17.33 -10.98
C ASN A 216 19.07 17.30 -11.24
N GLU A 217 18.53 16.14 -11.61
CA GLU A 217 17.09 15.99 -11.81
C GLU A 217 16.32 15.99 -10.47
N VAL A 218 16.91 15.49 -9.39
CA VAL A 218 16.32 15.62 -8.05
C VAL A 218 16.16 17.08 -7.65
N GLU A 219 17.19 17.93 -7.88
CA GLU A 219 17.12 19.37 -7.62
C GLU A 219 16.05 20.04 -8.49
N LEU A 220 16.02 19.73 -9.80
CA LEU A 220 14.99 20.24 -10.72
C LEU A 220 13.58 19.87 -10.26
N LEU A 221 13.38 18.62 -9.84
CA LEU A 221 12.09 18.12 -9.35
C LEU A 221 11.70 18.81 -8.04
N ASP A 222 12.63 19.03 -7.10
CA ASP A 222 12.34 19.73 -5.84
C ASP A 222 11.93 21.18 -6.06
N ASP A 223 12.66 21.90 -6.95
CA ASP A 223 12.29 23.25 -7.35
C ASP A 223 10.92 23.28 -8.03
N GLY A 224 10.63 22.30 -8.87
CA GLY A 224 9.33 22.13 -9.51
C GLY A 224 8.21 21.87 -8.49
N LEU A 225 8.44 20.99 -7.53
CA LEU A 225 7.49 20.71 -6.43
C LEU A 225 7.24 21.93 -5.57
N ARG A 226 8.27 22.72 -5.27
CA ARG A 226 8.15 23.97 -4.52
C ARG A 226 7.32 24.98 -5.29
N ASN A 227 7.64 25.24 -6.57
CA ASN A 227 6.91 26.17 -7.43
C ASN A 227 5.43 25.80 -7.53
N ILE A 228 5.12 24.53 -7.86
CA ILE A 228 3.74 24.09 -8.01
C ILE A 228 2.99 24.09 -6.66
N GLY A 229 3.68 23.74 -5.56
CA GLY A 229 3.14 23.78 -4.22
C GLY A 229 2.70 25.18 -3.79
N GLU A 230 3.52 26.21 -4.05
CA GLU A 230 3.18 27.61 -3.79
C GLU A 230 1.96 28.07 -4.60
N ILE A 231 1.89 27.66 -5.86
CA ILE A 231 0.73 27.95 -6.72
C ILE A 231 -0.52 27.26 -6.18
N PHE A 232 -0.42 26.01 -5.76
CA PHE A 232 -1.52 25.26 -5.18
C PHE A 232 -2.00 25.85 -3.86
N GLU A 233 -1.08 26.22 -2.95
CA GLU A 233 -1.43 26.89 -1.70
C GLU A 233 -2.15 28.24 -1.96
N LYS A 234 -1.64 29.03 -2.90
CA LYS A 234 -2.26 30.32 -3.27
C LYS A 234 -3.67 30.14 -3.85
N ALA A 235 -3.87 29.13 -4.70
CA ALA A 235 -5.13 28.90 -5.38
C ALA A 235 -6.20 28.22 -4.51
N SER A 236 -5.78 27.37 -3.56
CA SER A 236 -6.68 26.61 -2.69
C SER A 236 -6.92 27.26 -1.33
N GLY A 237 -6.00 28.10 -0.87
CA GLY A 237 -5.97 28.64 0.48
C GLY A 237 -5.51 27.63 1.55
N LYS A 238 -5.14 26.41 1.15
CA LYS A 238 -4.67 25.36 2.06
C LYS A 238 -3.16 25.31 2.11
N LYS A 239 -2.59 24.99 3.27
CA LYS A 239 -1.15 24.76 3.45
C LYS A 239 -0.81 23.29 3.21
N ILE A 240 -0.10 23.00 2.10
CA ILE A 240 0.19 21.62 1.67
C ILE A 240 1.69 21.33 1.58
N ILE A 241 2.55 22.33 1.50
CA ILE A 241 4.00 22.10 1.35
C ILE A 241 4.56 21.34 2.53
N ASN A 242 4.18 21.68 3.75
CA ASN A 242 4.64 21.06 4.98
C ASN A 242 3.61 20.06 5.57
N LEU A 243 2.56 19.74 4.83
CA LEU A 243 1.57 18.75 5.28
C LEU A 243 2.23 17.36 5.37
N PRO A 244 2.17 16.67 6.52
CA PRO A 244 2.67 15.31 6.63
C PRO A 244 2.00 14.40 5.61
N GLY A 245 2.82 13.69 4.79
CA GLY A 245 2.34 12.85 3.70
C GLY A 245 2.12 13.59 2.36
N ALA A 246 2.33 14.91 2.31
CA ALA A 246 2.22 15.65 1.04
C ALA A 246 3.18 15.12 -0.03
N GLY A 247 4.37 14.66 0.36
CA GLY A 247 5.38 14.08 -0.52
C GLY A 247 5.08 12.66 -1.00
N ALA A 248 4.04 12.01 -0.45
CA ALA A 248 3.68 10.66 -0.86
C ALA A 248 3.41 10.58 -2.37
N ALA A 249 3.88 9.49 -2.99
CA ALA A 249 3.74 9.25 -4.44
C ALA A 249 4.24 10.42 -5.31
N GLY A 250 5.39 11.01 -4.95
CA GLY A 250 5.96 12.10 -5.74
C GLY A 250 5.17 13.40 -5.68
N GLY A 251 4.49 13.64 -4.56
CA GLY A 251 3.71 14.85 -4.30
C GLY A 251 2.22 14.72 -4.60
N ILE A 252 1.73 13.54 -5.04
CA ILE A 252 0.29 13.29 -5.26
C ILE A 252 -0.50 13.60 -3.98
N GLY A 253 0.02 13.18 -2.79
CA GLY A 253 -0.61 13.47 -1.51
C GLY A 253 -0.91 14.94 -1.29
N GLY A 254 0.06 15.82 -1.56
CA GLY A 254 -0.08 17.27 -1.44
C GLY A 254 -1.01 17.86 -2.51
N GLY A 255 -0.78 17.50 -3.78
CA GLY A 255 -1.54 18.03 -4.89
C GLY A 255 -3.04 17.77 -4.78
N LEU A 256 -3.44 16.54 -4.47
CA LEU A 256 -4.84 16.20 -4.30
C LEU A 256 -5.44 16.85 -3.05
N SER A 257 -4.68 16.92 -1.95
CA SER A 257 -5.15 17.57 -0.72
C SER A 257 -5.44 19.06 -0.90
N ALA A 258 -4.76 19.72 -1.85
CA ALA A 258 -5.02 21.12 -2.16
C ALA A 258 -6.45 21.35 -2.65
N PHE A 259 -6.97 20.50 -3.52
CA PHE A 259 -8.16 20.80 -4.31
C PHE A 259 -9.34 19.87 -4.08
N LEU A 260 -9.14 18.68 -3.59
CA LEU A 260 -10.19 17.67 -3.37
C LEU A 260 -10.55 17.56 -1.89
N ASN A 261 -11.66 16.88 -1.62
CA ASN A 261 -12.06 16.52 -0.26
C ASN A 261 -11.26 15.28 0.20
N CYS A 262 -9.98 15.51 0.50
CA CYS A 262 -9.02 14.45 0.83
C CYS A 262 -8.75 14.34 2.33
N GLU A 263 -8.56 13.10 2.76
CA GLU A 263 -8.07 12.74 4.10
C GLU A 263 -6.87 11.79 3.93
N LEU A 264 -5.69 12.21 4.40
CA LEU A 264 -4.48 11.36 4.44
C LEU A 264 -4.59 10.41 5.64
N GLN A 265 -4.50 9.12 5.38
CA GLN A 265 -4.60 8.08 6.41
C GLN A 265 -3.56 6.98 6.14
N SER A 266 -3.13 6.29 7.22
CA SER A 266 -2.30 5.10 7.07
C SER A 266 -3.01 4.04 6.23
N GLY A 267 -2.32 3.49 5.24
CA GLY A 267 -2.85 2.43 4.39
C GLY A 267 -3.27 1.19 5.16
N PHE A 268 -2.44 0.80 6.13
CA PHE A 268 -2.77 -0.27 7.07
C PHE A 268 -4.07 0.02 7.84
N ASP A 269 -4.24 1.24 8.41
CA ASP A 269 -5.41 1.56 9.23
C ASP A 269 -6.70 1.57 8.43
N VAL A 270 -6.65 2.07 7.18
CA VAL A 270 -7.81 2.06 6.29
C VAL A 270 -8.28 0.63 6.03
N LEU A 271 -7.36 -0.27 5.65
CA LEU A 271 -7.68 -1.67 5.39
C LEU A 271 -8.05 -2.42 6.68
N ALA A 272 -7.34 -2.17 7.79
CA ALA A 272 -7.61 -2.81 9.08
C ALA A 272 -9.02 -2.51 9.61
N ARG A 273 -9.46 -1.25 9.49
CA ARG A 273 -10.85 -0.86 9.83
C ARG A 273 -11.86 -1.54 8.93
N ALA A 274 -11.66 -1.46 7.61
CA ALA A 274 -12.55 -2.08 6.63
C ALA A 274 -12.66 -3.59 6.83
N ALA A 275 -11.54 -4.24 7.14
CA ALA A 275 -11.46 -5.67 7.43
C ALA A 275 -11.96 -6.06 8.84
N SER A 276 -12.25 -5.11 9.74
CA SER A 276 -12.52 -5.35 11.16
C SER A 276 -11.41 -6.21 11.81
N LEU A 277 -10.15 -5.87 11.53
CA LEU A 277 -8.98 -6.67 11.91
C LEU A 277 -8.87 -6.84 13.42
N GLU A 278 -9.07 -5.78 14.21
CA GLU A 278 -9.01 -5.83 15.68
C GLU A 278 -10.01 -6.85 16.24
N ASP A 279 -11.25 -6.85 15.75
CA ASP A 279 -12.28 -7.80 16.21
C ASP A 279 -11.96 -9.24 15.83
N LYS A 280 -11.39 -9.45 14.62
CA LYS A 280 -10.98 -10.77 14.16
C LYS A 280 -9.82 -11.31 15.00
N ILE A 281 -8.82 -10.48 15.31
CA ILE A 281 -7.71 -10.84 16.21
C ILE A 281 -8.22 -11.11 17.62
N ARG A 282 -9.02 -10.21 18.19
CA ARG A 282 -9.58 -10.35 19.54
C ARG A 282 -10.33 -11.69 19.75
N ARG A 283 -10.98 -12.20 18.69
CA ARG A 283 -11.76 -13.45 18.71
C ARG A 283 -10.95 -14.67 18.25
N SER A 284 -9.66 -14.55 18.08
CA SER A 284 -8.78 -15.64 17.68
C SER A 284 -7.99 -16.20 18.86
N ASP A 285 -7.49 -17.40 18.70
CA ASP A 285 -6.65 -18.07 19.70
C ASP A 285 -5.15 -17.81 19.43
N ALA A 286 -4.79 -17.47 18.19
CA ALA A 286 -3.44 -17.08 17.78
C ALA A 286 -3.47 -16.26 16.48
N VAL A 287 -2.41 -15.48 16.27
CA VAL A 287 -2.17 -14.73 15.03
C VAL A 287 -0.85 -15.20 14.42
N ILE A 288 -0.84 -15.38 13.11
CA ILE A 288 0.40 -15.53 12.33
C ILE A 288 0.49 -14.34 11.38
N THR A 289 1.57 -13.57 11.48
CA THR A 289 1.86 -12.47 10.57
C THR A 289 3.13 -12.77 9.77
N GLY A 290 3.30 -12.10 8.62
CA GLY A 290 4.48 -12.35 7.80
C GLY A 290 4.72 -11.32 6.71
N GLU A 291 5.98 -11.31 6.25
CA GLU A 291 6.47 -10.48 5.14
C GLU A 291 7.69 -11.13 4.48
N GLY A 292 8.12 -10.61 3.31
CA GLY A 292 9.27 -11.17 2.57
C GLY A 292 10.61 -11.01 3.29
N LYS A 293 10.85 -9.88 3.97
CA LYS A 293 12.06 -9.60 4.73
C LYS A 293 11.73 -8.75 5.95
N THR A 294 12.09 -9.25 7.12
CA THR A 294 11.96 -8.53 8.39
C THR A 294 13.28 -7.85 8.73
N ASP A 295 13.27 -6.54 8.75
CA ASP A 295 14.42 -5.68 8.99
C ASP A 295 14.11 -4.58 10.02
N ARG A 296 15.07 -3.65 10.23
CA ARG A 296 14.85 -2.53 11.14
C ARG A 296 13.63 -1.69 10.79
N GLN A 297 13.28 -1.56 9.51
CA GLN A 297 12.08 -0.80 9.11
C GLN A 297 10.79 -1.45 9.64
N THR A 298 10.79 -2.77 9.79
CA THR A 298 9.63 -3.49 10.37
C THR A 298 9.34 -3.01 11.78
N LEU A 299 10.35 -2.71 12.59
CA LEU A 299 10.20 -2.17 13.96
C LEU A 299 9.54 -0.78 13.98
N PHE A 300 9.63 -0.02 12.89
CA PHE A 300 9.05 1.33 12.76
C PHE A 300 7.61 1.32 12.21
N GLY A 301 6.89 0.21 12.34
CA GLY A 301 5.46 0.17 12.08
C GLY A 301 5.04 -0.41 10.74
N LYS A 302 5.87 -1.26 10.10
CA LYS A 302 5.40 -2.10 9.00
C LYS A 302 4.39 -3.13 9.50
N LEU A 303 3.71 -3.79 8.57
CA LEU A 303 2.58 -4.70 8.83
C LEU A 303 2.83 -5.69 9.98
N PRO A 304 3.94 -6.46 10.08
CA PRO A 304 4.11 -7.44 11.16
C PRO A 304 4.12 -6.78 12.54
N LYS A 305 4.76 -5.60 12.69
CA LYS A 305 4.78 -4.88 13.97
C LYS A 305 3.38 -4.40 14.35
N ARG A 306 2.64 -3.82 13.41
CA ARG A 306 1.28 -3.33 13.68
C ARG A 306 0.31 -4.45 14.04
N VAL A 307 0.44 -5.61 13.37
CA VAL A 307 -0.36 -6.81 13.70
C VAL A 307 -0.01 -7.33 15.08
N SER A 308 1.28 -7.37 15.45
CA SER A 308 1.71 -7.79 16.79
C SER A 308 1.22 -6.85 17.88
N ASP A 309 1.23 -5.53 17.66
CA ASP A 309 0.72 -4.55 18.61
C ASP A 309 -0.78 -4.72 18.88
N ILE A 310 -1.56 -5.01 17.81
CA ILE A 310 -2.98 -5.32 17.97
C ILE A 310 -3.17 -6.64 18.75
N ALA A 311 -2.37 -7.65 18.44
CA ALA A 311 -2.46 -8.94 19.13
C ALA A 311 -2.10 -8.79 20.62
N GLU A 312 -1.04 -8.05 20.95
CA GLU A 312 -0.61 -7.75 22.32
C GLU A 312 -1.71 -7.00 23.09
N LYS A 313 -2.34 -5.98 22.48
CA LYS A 313 -3.47 -5.24 23.06
C LYS A 313 -4.60 -6.15 23.57
N PHE A 314 -4.83 -7.28 22.90
CA PHE A 314 -5.88 -8.22 23.25
C PHE A 314 -5.37 -9.50 23.94
N GLY A 315 -4.08 -9.57 24.26
CA GLY A 315 -3.47 -10.76 24.89
C GLY A 315 -3.45 -12.00 24.00
N VAL A 316 -3.54 -11.82 22.67
CA VAL A 316 -3.52 -12.92 21.70
C VAL A 316 -2.07 -13.17 21.27
N PRO A 317 -1.55 -14.41 21.36
CA PRO A 317 -0.19 -14.68 20.95
C PRO A 317 0.00 -14.49 19.44
N CYS A 318 1.07 -13.78 19.06
CA CYS A 318 1.45 -13.51 17.69
C CYS A 318 2.74 -14.23 17.31
N ILE A 319 2.77 -14.84 16.14
CA ILE A 319 3.93 -15.55 15.57
C ILE A 319 4.30 -14.86 14.27
N LEU A 320 5.59 -14.55 14.07
CA LEU A 320 6.12 -14.05 12.81
C LEU A 320 6.61 -15.21 11.93
N LEU A 321 6.17 -15.22 10.67
CA LEU A 321 6.68 -16.10 9.62
C LEU A 321 7.19 -15.24 8.46
N SER A 322 8.52 -15.15 8.31
CA SER A 322 9.19 -14.25 7.36
C SER A 322 9.99 -15.01 6.30
N GLY A 323 10.23 -14.35 5.16
CA GLY A 323 11.17 -14.84 4.15
C GLY A 323 12.59 -14.91 4.68
N ASP A 324 13.08 -13.79 5.20
CA ASP A 324 14.38 -13.68 5.90
C ASP A 324 14.24 -12.69 7.07
N VAL A 325 15.13 -12.78 8.06
CA VAL A 325 15.12 -11.94 9.27
C VAL A 325 16.53 -11.44 9.54
N GLU A 326 16.71 -10.14 9.71
CA GLU A 326 18.01 -9.56 10.08
C GLU A 326 18.42 -9.97 11.51
N ASN A 327 19.73 -10.12 11.72
CA ASN A 327 20.28 -10.70 12.95
C ASN A 327 20.01 -9.89 14.23
N ASP A 328 19.77 -8.59 14.11
CA ASP A 328 19.48 -7.68 15.22
C ASP A 328 17.99 -7.57 15.57
N ILE A 329 17.14 -8.29 14.88
CA ILE A 329 15.70 -8.40 15.13
C ILE A 329 15.44 -9.55 16.11
N SER A 330 14.76 -9.24 17.21
CA SER A 330 14.31 -10.23 18.20
C SER A 330 12.79 -10.27 18.32
N ALA A 331 12.28 -11.38 18.81
CA ALA A 331 10.85 -11.56 19.09
C ALA A 331 10.33 -10.49 20.06
N GLU A 332 11.10 -10.16 21.10
CA GLU A 332 10.77 -9.14 22.08
C GLU A 332 10.61 -7.74 21.44
N LYS A 333 11.55 -7.33 20.57
CA LYS A 333 11.48 -6.04 19.87
C LYS A 333 10.24 -5.92 18.96
N LEU A 334 9.83 -7.02 18.36
CA LEU A 334 8.65 -7.08 17.50
C LEU A 334 7.34 -7.24 18.29
N GLY A 335 7.38 -7.67 19.55
CA GLY A 335 6.19 -8.01 20.32
C GLY A 335 5.55 -9.34 19.88
N VAL A 336 6.34 -10.26 19.31
CA VAL A 336 5.87 -11.58 18.89
C VAL A 336 6.39 -12.68 19.83
N CYS A 337 5.69 -13.80 19.90
CA CYS A 337 6.08 -14.92 20.76
C CYS A 337 7.15 -15.81 20.13
N GLU A 338 7.10 -15.96 18.81
CA GLU A 338 8.04 -16.80 18.03
C GLU A 338 8.36 -16.12 16.71
N ILE A 339 9.59 -16.32 16.20
CA ILE A 339 10.03 -15.92 14.87
C ILE A 339 10.43 -17.15 14.08
N HIS A 340 9.85 -17.33 12.92
CA HIS A 340 10.19 -18.37 11.96
C HIS A 340 10.57 -17.74 10.63
N LYS A 341 11.61 -18.27 9.98
CA LYS A 341 12.02 -17.85 8.63
C LYS A 341 12.12 -19.03 7.68
N ILE A 342 11.87 -18.79 6.40
CA ILE A 342 11.97 -19.83 5.37
C ILE A 342 13.38 -19.95 4.81
N LYS A 343 14.17 -18.87 4.82
CA LYS A 343 15.56 -18.89 4.38
C LYS A 343 16.45 -19.52 5.45
N GLU A 344 17.00 -20.67 5.13
CA GLU A 344 17.96 -21.38 5.98
C GLU A 344 19.40 -21.19 5.45
N ASN A 345 20.39 -21.50 6.31
CA ASN A 345 21.80 -21.44 5.93
C ASN A 345 22.08 -22.39 4.75
N GLY A 346 22.79 -21.89 3.74
CA GLY A 346 23.14 -22.66 2.56
C GLY A 346 22.09 -22.65 1.44
N ILE A 347 20.92 -22.03 1.65
CA ILE A 347 19.90 -21.89 0.60
C ILE A 347 20.01 -20.50 -0.02
N SER A 348 20.08 -20.44 -1.38
CA SER A 348 20.14 -19.17 -2.11
C SER A 348 18.81 -18.39 -2.02
N LEU A 349 18.90 -17.05 -2.09
CA LEU A 349 17.70 -16.20 -2.14
C LEU A 349 16.83 -16.53 -3.35
N GLU A 350 17.44 -16.79 -4.52
CA GLU A 350 16.72 -17.15 -5.73
C GLU A 350 15.89 -18.44 -5.54
N HIS A 351 16.47 -19.46 -4.90
CA HIS A 351 15.75 -20.69 -4.58
C HIS A 351 14.58 -20.42 -3.64
N CYS A 352 14.78 -19.61 -2.58
CA CYS A 352 13.71 -19.23 -1.65
C CYS A 352 12.59 -18.48 -2.36
N MET A 353 12.92 -17.53 -3.24
CA MET A 353 11.92 -16.78 -3.99
C MET A 353 11.11 -17.66 -4.94
N LYS A 354 11.79 -18.54 -5.69
CA LYS A 354 11.14 -19.45 -6.64
C LYS A 354 10.21 -20.47 -5.96
N ASN A 355 10.55 -20.91 -4.75
CA ASN A 355 9.81 -21.94 -4.01
C ASN A 355 9.06 -21.39 -2.78
N ALA A 356 8.85 -20.07 -2.70
CA ALA A 356 8.37 -19.42 -1.50
C ALA A 356 7.03 -19.97 -0.99
N ALA A 357 6.09 -20.28 -1.85
CA ALA A 357 4.79 -20.84 -1.46
C ALA A 357 4.95 -22.20 -0.75
N SER A 358 5.74 -23.11 -1.33
CA SER A 358 6.02 -24.42 -0.74
C SER A 358 6.75 -24.30 0.61
N LEU A 359 7.79 -23.46 0.65
CA LEU A 359 8.58 -23.23 1.86
C LEU A 359 7.75 -22.60 2.99
N LEU A 360 6.86 -21.64 2.67
CA LEU A 360 5.91 -21.08 3.64
C LEU A 360 4.94 -22.12 4.16
N SER A 361 4.37 -22.97 3.29
CA SER A 361 3.44 -24.03 3.68
C SER A 361 4.12 -25.07 4.56
N GLU A 362 5.35 -25.48 4.23
CA GLU A 362 6.13 -26.42 5.06
C GLU A 362 6.48 -25.83 6.44
N ARG A 363 6.88 -24.55 6.47
CA ARG A 363 7.17 -23.86 7.72
C ARG A 363 5.91 -23.68 8.58
N ALA A 364 4.77 -23.34 7.97
CA ALA A 364 3.49 -23.25 8.67
C ALA A 364 3.03 -24.62 9.21
N PHE A 365 3.25 -25.71 8.47
CA PHE A 365 3.02 -27.08 8.96
C PHE A 365 3.87 -27.37 10.20
N ALA A 366 5.17 -27.01 10.16
CA ALA A 366 6.08 -27.20 11.28
C ALA A 366 5.67 -26.35 12.50
N ILE A 367 5.20 -25.11 12.29
CA ILE A 367 4.63 -24.26 13.34
C ILE A 367 3.41 -24.95 13.97
N GLY A 368 2.45 -25.39 13.14
CA GLY A 368 1.25 -26.09 13.62
C GLY A 368 1.56 -27.31 14.48
N LYS A 369 2.63 -28.04 14.15
CA LYS A 369 3.05 -29.27 14.85
C LYS A 369 3.89 -29.00 16.11
N ASN A 370 4.84 -28.06 16.05
CA ASN A 370 5.93 -27.95 17.02
C ASN A 370 5.88 -26.68 17.87
N SER A 371 5.12 -25.65 17.47
CA SER A 371 5.02 -24.40 18.25
C SER A 371 4.41 -24.69 19.63
N LYS A 372 5.13 -24.28 20.67
CA LYS A 372 4.64 -24.36 22.04
C LYS A 372 3.37 -23.50 22.24
N ILE A 373 3.28 -22.40 21.51
CA ILE A 373 2.15 -21.47 21.55
C ILE A 373 0.90 -22.14 20.99
N ILE A 374 0.99 -22.67 19.76
CA ILE A 374 -0.14 -23.35 19.10
C ILE A 374 -0.61 -24.54 19.92
N ASN A 375 0.31 -25.38 20.40
CA ASN A 375 -0.01 -26.56 21.17
C ASN A 375 -0.68 -26.20 22.52
N LYS A 376 -0.18 -25.18 23.24
CA LYS A 376 -0.77 -24.70 24.48
C LYS A 376 -2.21 -24.18 24.27
N GLN A 377 -2.42 -23.36 23.25
CA GLN A 377 -3.74 -22.82 22.94
C GLN A 377 -4.71 -23.93 22.50
N TYR A 378 -4.24 -24.89 21.71
CA TYR A 378 -5.05 -26.00 21.26
C TYR A 378 -5.49 -26.91 22.45
N SER A 379 -4.58 -27.24 23.36
CA SER A 379 -4.90 -28.04 24.56
C SER A 379 -5.93 -27.34 25.45
N ARG A 380 -5.74 -26.03 25.71
CA ARG A 380 -6.69 -25.23 26.48
C ARG A 380 -8.10 -25.25 25.86
N LYS A 381 -8.21 -25.10 24.56
CA LYS A 381 -9.49 -25.18 23.85
C LYS A 381 -10.16 -26.53 23.97
N GLN A 382 -9.39 -27.61 23.92
CA GLN A 382 -9.93 -28.97 24.11
C GLN A 382 -10.50 -29.18 25.53
N GLU A 383 -9.85 -28.62 26.55
CA GLU A 383 -10.32 -28.65 27.93
C GLU A 383 -11.63 -27.86 28.10
N GLU A 384 -11.68 -26.63 27.62
CA GLU A 384 -12.89 -25.79 27.65
C GLU A 384 -14.11 -26.45 26.95
N MET A 385 -13.89 -27.14 25.82
CA MET A 385 -14.95 -27.88 25.14
C MET A 385 -15.47 -29.06 25.97
N ARG A 386 -14.59 -29.83 26.61
CA ARG A 386 -14.98 -30.95 27.47
C ARG A 386 -15.71 -30.50 28.73
N GLU A 387 -15.40 -29.33 29.29
CA GLU A 387 -16.08 -28.78 30.44
C GLU A 387 -17.48 -28.28 30.06
N ASN A 388 -17.70 -27.73 28.87
CA ASN A 388 -19.01 -27.30 28.39
C ASN A 388 -19.93 -28.44 27.94
N GLU A 389 -19.41 -29.67 27.73
CA GLU A 389 -20.16 -30.86 27.38
C GLU A 389 -20.59 -31.68 28.65
N ARG A 390 -20.07 -31.30 29.83
CA ARG A 390 -20.46 -31.85 31.11
C ARG A 390 -21.49 -31.02 31.83
#